data_a8c3e114c97db5d262f6b5acb9921404
#
_entry.id   a8c3e114c97db5d262f6b5acb9921404
#
_cell.length_a   1.000
_cell.length_b   1.000
_cell.length_c   1.000
_cell.angle_alpha   90.00
_cell.angle_beta   90.00
_cell.angle_gamma   90.00
#
_symmetry.space_group_name_H-M   'P 1'
#
loop_
_entity.id
_entity.type
_entity.pdbx_description
1 polymer ?
#
loop_
_entity_poly.entity_id
_entity_poly.type
_entity_poly.pdbx_seq_one_letter_code
_entity_poly.pdbx_strand_id
1 'polypeptide(L)'
;MYQTMPLIETLQAATYDQNVRIGALPFFKAVATRQLHPDSYVALLRALVTIYESFQQALVQANYPLLGTIWDEQLQKQTLLRQDLAVFSAGPHRELPAAVVRAHVLAEQFRLRMAHDPLSLLGGAYVLATWNMGGAALSSQVTHALGLSGTTGVSFLSSFDAWGQHHWPRFASRLNTMPVGSEAARHLVQAAQETLDGIEELIDQLHPLNESPTSELVTLLNPLAGNHLISNDIREVQAAMRAGERTLRLLPYYELRYPQRGRKYTWSDSNWIVALVGENQARVNEQIHWLSRYLATKGMPQWTTECHLLHLHDELVLAIPEKRDSYTSLAEAARVLADERRPLVSDATLEALDTTFYTRVGPQWNRWLPYCGSLLGSAVADDRLGVTGALENIQRWMTDSARFPALWIDTVHTVISQARQRMH
;
A
#
# COMPACT_ATOMS: atom_id res chain seq x y z
N MET A 1 -2.84 -4.94 43.67
CA MET A 1 -2.38 -5.34 42.31
C MET A 1 -3.60 -5.40 41.42
N TYR A 2 -3.83 -4.42 40.60
CA TYR A 2 -4.84 -4.54 39.55
C TYR A 2 -4.29 -5.55 38.54
N GLN A 3 -4.92 -6.72 38.41
CA GLN A 3 -4.61 -7.66 37.33
C GLN A 3 -4.93 -6.92 36.02
N THR A 4 -3.90 -6.61 35.24
CA THR A 4 -4.10 -6.12 33.87
C THR A 4 -4.79 -7.25 33.10
N MET A 5 -5.89 -6.92 32.44
CA MET A 5 -6.64 -7.87 31.63
C MET A 5 -5.70 -8.55 30.61
N PRO A 6 -5.78 -9.86 30.41
CA PRO A 6 -4.96 -10.56 29.42
C PRO A 6 -5.04 -9.91 28.04
N LEU A 7 -3.96 -9.89 27.27
CA LEU A 7 -3.90 -9.21 25.97
C LEU A 7 -4.97 -9.75 25.00
N ILE A 8 -5.21 -11.06 25.00
CA ILE A 8 -6.26 -11.68 24.20
C ILE A 8 -7.64 -11.14 24.54
N GLU A 9 -7.97 -11.02 25.82
CA GLU A 9 -9.27 -10.49 26.25
C GLU A 9 -9.41 -9.00 25.86
N THR A 10 -8.33 -8.24 25.96
CA THR A 10 -8.28 -6.85 25.51
C THR A 10 -8.56 -6.73 24.01
N LEU A 11 -7.90 -7.57 23.20
CA LEU A 11 -8.12 -7.61 21.75
C LEU A 11 -9.54 -8.04 21.39
N GLN A 12 -10.07 -9.08 22.05
CA GLN A 12 -11.43 -9.56 21.84
C GLN A 12 -12.48 -8.48 22.14
N ALA A 13 -12.34 -7.80 23.30
CA ALA A 13 -13.23 -6.72 23.68
C ALA A 13 -13.18 -5.54 22.68
N ALA A 14 -11.96 -5.16 22.27
CA ALA A 14 -11.75 -4.02 21.36
C ALA A 14 -12.22 -4.28 19.92
N THR A 15 -12.35 -5.54 19.51
CA THR A 15 -12.72 -5.92 18.12
C THR A 15 -14.13 -6.52 18.02
N TYR A 16 -14.85 -6.62 19.12
CA TYR A 16 -16.15 -7.28 19.17
C TYR A 16 -17.17 -6.66 18.21
N ASP A 17 -17.36 -5.35 18.29
CA ASP A 17 -18.37 -4.65 17.48
C ASP A 17 -18.07 -4.75 15.98
N GLN A 18 -16.79 -4.68 15.60
CA GLN A 18 -16.36 -4.85 14.21
C GLN A 18 -16.66 -6.26 13.69
N ASN A 19 -16.38 -7.30 14.46
CA ASN A 19 -16.73 -8.68 14.08
C ASN A 19 -18.24 -8.88 13.91
N VAL A 20 -19.06 -8.24 14.75
CA VAL A 20 -20.53 -8.26 14.61
C VAL A 20 -20.97 -7.58 13.31
N ARG A 21 -20.40 -6.40 12.99
CA ARG A 21 -20.72 -5.71 11.73
C ARG A 21 -20.32 -6.53 10.51
N ILE A 22 -19.11 -7.10 10.50
CA ILE A 22 -18.64 -7.95 9.41
C ILE A 22 -19.59 -9.14 9.18
N GLY A 23 -19.99 -9.82 10.25
CA GLY A 23 -20.93 -10.96 10.15
C GLY A 23 -22.33 -10.59 9.61
N ALA A 24 -22.71 -9.32 9.69
CA ALA A 24 -23.98 -8.80 9.17
C ALA A 24 -23.92 -8.35 7.69
N LEU A 25 -22.74 -8.35 7.07
CA LEU A 25 -22.57 -7.90 5.68
C LEU A 25 -23.35 -8.76 4.68
N PRO A 26 -23.80 -8.17 3.55
CA PRO A 26 -24.60 -8.86 2.53
C PRO A 26 -23.95 -10.14 2.01
N PHE A 27 -22.62 -10.20 1.92
CA PHE A 27 -21.90 -11.41 1.52
C PHE A 27 -22.26 -12.62 2.41
N PHE A 28 -22.18 -12.50 3.73
CA PHE A 28 -22.47 -13.61 4.65
C PHE A 28 -23.96 -13.96 4.64
N LYS A 29 -24.83 -12.99 4.41
CA LYS A 29 -26.27 -13.25 4.21
C LYS A 29 -26.50 -14.06 2.93
N ALA A 30 -25.81 -13.73 1.83
CA ALA A 30 -25.91 -14.49 0.58
C ALA A 30 -25.40 -15.93 0.75
N VAL A 31 -24.32 -16.13 1.53
CA VAL A 31 -23.83 -17.47 1.88
C VAL A 31 -24.90 -18.25 2.65
N ALA A 32 -25.48 -17.66 3.71
CA ALA A 32 -26.46 -18.31 4.57
C ALA A 32 -27.76 -18.64 3.82
N THR A 33 -28.17 -17.80 2.85
CA THR A 33 -29.39 -18.00 2.03
C THR A 33 -29.14 -18.82 0.76
N ARG A 34 -27.90 -19.32 0.54
CA ARG A 34 -27.47 -20.08 -0.67
C ARG A 34 -27.61 -19.28 -1.96
N GLN A 35 -27.43 -17.97 -1.86
CA GLN A 35 -27.46 -17.04 -3.00
C GLN A 35 -26.06 -16.50 -3.35
N LEU A 36 -25.01 -17.13 -2.81
CA LEU A 36 -23.64 -16.74 -3.09
C LEU A 36 -23.29 -16.99 -4.56
N HIS A 37 -22.84 -15.94 -5.25
CA HIS A 37 -22.34 -16.09 -6.60
C HIS A 37 -20.90 -16.66 -6.61
N PRO A 38 -20.55 -17.60 -7.51
CA PRO A 38 -19.20 -18.16 -7.59
C PRO A 38 -18.12 -17.08 -7.71
N ASP A 39 -18.34 -16.01 -8.49
CA ASP A 39 -17.38 -14.92 -8.66
C ASP A 39 -17.08 -14.17 -7.37
N SER A 40 -18.07 -14.00 -6.48
CA SER A 40 -17.88 -13.41 -5.16
C SER A 40 -16.93 -14.26 -4.30
N TYR A 41 -17.09 -15.57 -4.34
CA TYR A 41 -16.22 -16.47 -3.59
C TYR A 41 -14.80 -16.55 -4.17
N VAL A 42 -14.70 -16.63 -5.48
CA VAL A 42 -13.39 -16.61 -6.17
C VAL A 42 -12.64 -15.30 -5.91
N ALA A 43 -13.35 -14.16 -5.91
CA ALA A 43 -12.76 -12.87 -5.56
C ALA A 43 -12.28 -12.83 -4.10
N LEU A 44 -13.05 -13.42 -3.16
CA LEU A 44 -12.60 -13.59 -1.77
C LEU A 44 -11.31 -14.41 -1.69
N LEU A 45 -11.24 -15.56 -2.36
CA LEU A 45 -10.03 -16.42 -2.35
C LEU A 45 -8.81 -15.66 -2.90
N ARG A 46 -8.97 -14.95 -4.04
CA ARG A 46 -7.90 -14.11 -4.62
C ARG A 46 -7.42 -13.04 -3.66
N ALA A 47 -8.34 -12.33 -3.02
CA ALA A 47 -8.04 -11.31 -2.04
C ALA A 47 -7.29 -11.88 -0.82
N LEU A 48 -7.74 -13.02 -0.30
CA LEU A 48 -7.09 -13.71 0.81
C LEU A 48 -5.68 -14.20 0.46
N VAL A 49 -5.44 -14.68 -0.77
CA VAL A 49 -4.08 -15.00 -1.23
C VAL A 49 -3.18 -13.78 -1.10
N THR A 50 -3.60 -12.62 -1.63
CA THR A 50 -2.85 -11.36 -1.54
C THR A 50 -2.56 -10.96 -0.09
N ILE A 51 -3.56 -11.03 0.77
CA ILE A 51 -3.47 -10.65 2.19
C ILE A 51 -2.49 -11.58 2.94
N TYR A 52 -2.67 -12.90 2.84
CA TYR A 52 -1.83 -13.86 3.56
C TYR A 52 -0.37 -13.85 3.07
N GLU A 53 -0.14 -13.71 1.77
CA GLU A 53 1.21 -13.62 1.20
C GLU A 53 1.92 -12.34 1.66
N SER A 54 1.23 -11.21 1.60
CA SER A 54 1.79 -9.93 2.04
C SER A 54 2.06 -9.91 3.55
N PHE A 55 1.16 -10.49 4.34
CA PHE A 55 1.35 -10.61 5.78
C PHE A 55 2.55 -11.49 6.11
N GLN A 56 2.66 -12.66 5.49
CA GLN A 56 3.81 -13.56 5.65
C GLN A 56 5.11 -12.89 5.23
N GLN A 57 5.11 -12.16 4.13
CA GLN A 57 6.28 -11.41 3.67
C GLN A 57 6.69 -10.33 4.68
N ALA A 58 5.72 -9.60 5.23
CA ALA A 58 5.98 -8.59 6.25
C ALA A 58 6.60 -9.20 7.52
N LEU A 59 6.10 -10.36 7.97
CA LEU A 59 6.67 -11.08 9.13
C LEU A 59 8.12 -11.52 8.90
N VAL A 60 8.41 -12.06 7.71
CA VAL A 60 9.77 -12.50 7.35
C VAL A 60 10.72 -11.30 7.27
N GLN A 61 10.30 -10.22 6.63
CA GLN A 61 11.12 -9.02 6.46
C GLN A 61 11.32 -8.23 7.76
N ALA A 62 10.36 -8.27 8.69
CA ALA A 62 10.48 -7.64 10.00
C ALA A 62 11.67 -8.19 10.80
N ASN A 63 12.08 -9.43 10.52
CA ASN A 63 13.18 -10.11 11.19
C ASN A 63 13.12 -9.96 12.75
N TYR A 64 11.91 -10.06 13.29
CA TYR A 64 11.63 -9.88 14.73
C TYR A 64 11.31 -11.24 15.35
N PRO A 65 12.21 -11.84 16.15
CA PRO A 65 12.10 -13.23 16.59
C PRO A 65 10.77 -13.59 17.27
N LEU A 66 10.18 -12.67 18.03
CA LEU A 66 8.91 -12.90 18.72
C LEU A 66 7.74 -13.13 17.75
N LEU A 67 7.75 -12.52 16.56
CA LEU A 67 6.69 -12.71 15.57
C LEU A 67 6.64 -14.15 15.07
N GLY A 68 7.80 -14.77 14.82
CA GLY A 68 7.91 -16.16 14.38
C GLY A 68 7.42 -17.18 15.42
N THR A 69 7.43 -16.82 16.73
CA THR A 69 6.90 -17.70 17.78
C THR A 69 5.37 -17.72 17.82
N ILE A 70 4.72 -16.69 17.32
CA ILE A 70 3.25 -16.54 17.31
C ILE A 70 2.66 -17.05 15.98
N TRP A 71 3.29 -16.71 14.83
CA TRP A 71 2.84 -17.09 13.51
C TRP A 71 3.52 -18.38 13.06
N ASP A 72 2.99 -19.52 13.47
CA ASP A 72 3.52 -20.83 13.13
C ASP A 72 3.00 -21.36 11.77
N GLU A 73 3.51 -22.51 11.33
CA GLU A 73 3.16 -23.14 10.05
C GLU A 73 1.66 -23.40 9.90
N GLN A 74 0.94 -23.61 11.02
CA GLN A 74 -0.51 -23.88 11.00
C GLN A 74 -1.33 -22.66 10.62
N LEU A 75 -0.77 -21.44 10.75
CA LEU A 75 -1.38 -20.19 10.32
C LEU A 75 -0.99 -19.79 8.89
N GLN A 76 -0.01 -20.48 8.30
CA GLN A 76 0.41 -20.27 6.91
C GLN A 76 -0.54 -21.00 5.97
N LYS A 77 -1.57 -20.30 5.51
CA LYS A 77 -2.70 -20.87 4.74
C LYS A 77 -2.60 -20.67 3.21
N GLN A 78 -1.52 -20.09 2.71
CA GLN A 78 -1.35 -19.74 1.29
C GLN A 78 -1.52 -20.95 0.36
N THR A 79 -0.98 -22.11 0.75
CA THR A 79 -1.09 -23.34 -0.04
C THR A 79 -2.53 -23.79 -0.19
N LEU A 80 -3.31 -23.77 0.90
CA LEU A 80 -4.73 -24.14 0.89
C LEU A 80 -5.55 -23.16 0.04
N LEU A 81 -5.31 -21.87 0.19
CA LEU A 81 -5.98 -20.82 -0.62
C LEU A 81 -5.72 -21.02 -2.11
N ARG A 82 -4.47 -21.31 -2.49
CA ARG A 82 -4.12 -21.57 -3.91
C ARG A 82 -4.73 -22.87 -4.42
N GLN A 83 -4.79 -23.93 -3.60
CA GLN A 83 -5.47 -25.17 -3.93
C GLN A 83 -6.97 -24.95 -4.15
N ASP A 84 -7.63 -24.22 -3.26
CA ASP A 84 -9.05 -23.90 -3.43
C ASP A 84 -9.28 -23.05 -4.69
N LEU A 85 -8.44 -22.05 -4.94
CA LEU A 85 -8.53 -21.21 -6.14
C LEU A 85 -8.34 -22.01 -7.42
N ALA A 86 -7.47 -23.03 -7.43
CA ALA A 86 -7.24 -23.90 -8.58
C ALA A 86 -8.49 -24.71 -8.99
N VAL A 87 -9.38 -25.02 -8.04
CA VAL A 87 -10.67 -25.70 -8.32
C VAL A 87 -11.55 -24.88 -9.27
N PHE A 88 -11.45 -23.54 -9.16
CA PHE A 88 -12.24 -22.61 -9.97
C PHE A 88 -11.53 -22.15 -11.25
N SER A 89 -10.35 -22.69 -11.55
CA SER A 89 -9.58 -22.29 -12.75
C SER A 89 -10.15 -22.79 -14.09
N ALA A 90 -11.07 -23.75 -14.05
CA ALA A 90 -11.64 -24.38 -15.25
C ALA A 90 -12.67 -23.50 -16.00
N GLY A 91 -13.09 -22.36 -15.46
CA GLY A 91 -14.06 -21.45 -16.05
C GLY A 91 -13.64 -19.99 -15.94
N PRO A 92 -14.19 -19.12 -16.80
CA PRO A 92 -13.98 -17.70 -16.66
C PRO A 92 -14.73 -17.18 -15.42
N HIS A 93 -13.99 -16.64 -14.46
CA HIS A 93 -14.56 -15.92 -13.32
C HIS A 93 -14.31 -14.44 -13.49
N ARG A 94 -15.37 -13.67 -13.29
CA ARG A 94 -15.30 -12.21 -13.30
C ARG A 94 -14.30 -11.73 -12.23
N GLU A 95 -13.45 -10.80 -12.58
CA GLU A 95 -12.67 -10.06 -11.60
C GLU A 95 -13.51 -8.96 -10.97
N LEU A 96 -13.33 -8.76 -9.67
CA LEU A 96 -13.92 -7.68 -8.91
C LEU A 96 -12.81 -6.66 -8.56
N PRO A 97 -12.58 -5.65 -9.41
CA PRO A 97 -11.45 -4.72 -9.25
C PRO A 97 -11.45 -4.03 -7.88
N ALA A 98 -12.62 -3.69 -7.34
CA ALA A 98 -12.76 -3.09 -6.02
C ALA A 98 -12.22 -3.99 -4.91
N ALA A 99 -12.54 -5.29 -4.93
CA ALA A 99 -12.02 -6.26 -3.97
C ALA A 99 -10.49 -6.42 -4.08
N VAL A 100 -9.95 -6.41 -5.30
CA VAL A 100 -8.50 -6.45 -5.51
C VAL A 100 -7.82 -5.21 -4.94
N VAL A 101 -8.34 -4.02 -5.20
CA VAL A 101 -7.83 -2.76 -4.65
C VAL A 101 -7.82 -2.81 -3.12
N ARG A 102 -8.93 -3.24 -2.49
CA ARG A 102 -9.02 -3.33 -1.02
C ARG A 102 -8.04 -4.34 -0.43
N ALA A 103 -7.85 -5.49 -1.08
CA ALA A 103 -6.84 -6.47 -0.66
C ALA A 103 -5.42 -5.90 -0.68
N HIS A 104 -5.07 -5.14 -1.72
CA HIS A 104 -3.76 -4.48 -1.81
C HIS A 104 -3.59 -3.34 -0.80
N VAL A 105 -4.64 -2.55 -0.54
CA VAL A 105 -4.61 -1.52 0.51
C VAL A 105 -4.32 -2.14 1.87
N LEU A 106 -4.98 -3.26 2.20
CA LEU A 106 -4.72 -3.98 3.45
C LEU A 106 -3.30 -4.60 3.48
N ALA A 107 -2.86 -5.19 2.38
CA ALA A 107 -1.51 -5.73 2.25
C ALA A 107 -0.43 -4.66 2.51
N GLU A 108 -0.65 -3.44 2.01
CA GLU A 108 0.27 -2.33 2.21
C GLU A 108 0.29 -1.85 3.66
N GLN A 109 -0.81 -1.92 4.40
CA GLN A 109 -0.82 -1.63 5.83
C GLN A 109 0.14 -2.56 6.60
N PHE A 110 0.21 -3.84 6.25
CA PHE A 110 1.18 -4.77 6.87
C PHE A 110 2.63 -4.38 6.57
N ARG A 111 2.91 -3.96 5.35
CA ARG A 111 4.25 -3.48 4.97
C ARG A 111 4.65 -2.24 5.77
N LEU A 112 3.73 -1.29 5.94
CA LEU A 112 3.97 -0.09 6.73
C LEU A 112 4.24 -0.41 8.20
N ARG A 113 3.43 -1.31 8.78
CA ARG A 113 3.65 -1.77 10.16
C ARG A 113 4.99 -2.45 10.32
N MET A 114 5.36 -3.32 9.38
CA MET A 114 6.67 -3.96 9.36
C MET A 114 7.80 -2.93 9.39
N ALA A 115 7.68 -1.83 8.66
CA ALA A 115 8.72 -0.81 8.56
C ALA A 115 8.81 0.10 9.80
N HIS A 116 7.69 0.40 10.46
CA HIS A 116 7.62 1.42 11.52
C HIS A 116 7.40 0.86 12.92
N ASP A 117 6.60 -0.19 13.05
CA ASP A 117 6.28 -0.85 14.32
C ASP A 117 6.03 -2.34 14.11
N PRO A 118 7.11 -3.15 13.92
CA PRO A 118 6.98 -4.58 13.62
C PRO A 118 6.14 -5.36 14.63
N LEU A 119 6.18 -4.98 15.90
CA LEU A 119 5.43 -5.67 16.95
C LEU A 119 3.92 -5.55 16.75
N SER A 120 3.45 -4.43 16.20
CA SER A 120 2.02 -4.22 15.90
C SER A 120 1.45 -5.20 14.87
N LEU A 121 2.30 -5.89 14.07
CA LEU A 121 1.86 -7.00 13.20
C LEU A 121 1.14 -8.12 13.97
N LEU A 122 1.37 -8.26 15.28
CA LEU A 122 0.63 -9.22 16.13
C LEU A 122 -0.86 -8.93 16.19
N GLY A 123 -1.29 -7.66 16.05
CA GLY A 123 -2.70 -7.31 15.91
C GLY A 123 -3.30 -7.90 14.64
N GLY A 124 -2.59 -7.79 13.50
CA GLY A 124 -2.97 -8.45 12.25
C GLY A 124 -2.96 -9.98 12.36
N ALA A 125 -1.94 -10.56 13.02
CA ALA A 125 -1.87 -12.00 13.29
C ALA A 125 -3.09 -12.50 14.09
N TYR A 126 -3.47 -11.76 15.12
CA TYR A 126 -4.66 -12.05 15.92
C TYR A 126 -5.92 -12.07 15.03
N VAL A 127 -6.12 -11.06 14.20
CA VAL A 127 -7.29 -10.98 13.30
C VAL A 127 -7.29 -12.15 12.31
N LEU A 128 -6.19 -12.40 11.61
CA LEU A 128 -6.11 -13.50 10.65
C LEU A 128 -6.26 -14.89 11.30
N ALA A 129 -5.89 -15.03 12.58
CA ALA A 129 -6.12 -16.25 13.34
C ALA A 129 -7.59 -16.41 13.77
N THR A 130 -8.23 -15.33 14.23
CA THR A 130 -9.60 -15.37 14.80
C THR A 130 -10.69 -15.26 13.77
N TRP A 131 -10.48 -14.48 12.70
CA TRP A 131 -11.49 -14.29 11.65
C TRP A 131 -11.95 -15.61 11.04
N ASN A 132 -11.08 -16.59 11.05
CA ASN A 132 -11.34 -17.92 10.52
C ASN A 132 -11.91 -18.91 11.54
N MET A 133 -12.09 -18.54 12.80
CA MET A 133 -12.67 -19.45 13.82
C MET A 133 -14.14 -19.82 13.56
N GLY A 134 -14.83 -19.07 12.70
CA GLY A 134 -16.15 -19.44 12.16
C GLY A 134 -16.08 -20.27 10.87
N GLY A 135 -14.88 -20.65 10.42
CA GLY A 135 -14.62 -21.25 9.11
C GLY A 135 -15.38 -22.54 8.82
N ALA A 136 -15.60 -23.39 9.83
CA ALA A 136 -16.34 -24.62 9.66
C ALA A 136 -17.79 -24.41 9.23
N ALA A 137 -18.50 -23.55 9.95
CA ALA A 137 -19.88 -23.22 9.60
C ALA A 137 -19.93 -22.57 8.22
N LEU A 138 -19.00 -21.65 7.93
CA LEU A 138 -18.89 -20.99 6.64
C LEU A 138 -18.49 -21.97 5.53
N SER A 139 -17.57 -22.93 5.78
CA SER A 139 -17.20 -23.98 4.84
C SER A 139 -18.40 -24.80 4.39
N SER A 140 -19.20 -25.30 5.35
CA SER A 140 -20.42 -26.05 5.06
C SER A 140 -21.43 -25.22 4.25
N GLN A 141 -21.64 -23.97 4.62
CA GLN A 141 -22.57 -23.08 3.93
C GLN A 141 -22.13 -22.79 2.49
N VAL A 142 -20.83 -22.48 2.27
CA VAL A 142 -20.25 -22.24 0.93
C VAL A 142 -20.33 -23.49 0.08
N THR A 143 -19.99 -24.68 0.64
CA THR A 143 -20.11 -25.96 -0.04
C THR A 143 -21.52 -26.18 -0.58
N HIS A 144 -22.54 -25.92 0.24
CA HIS A 144 -23.92 -26.05 -0.17
C HIS A 144 -24.36 -24.97 -1.16
N ALA A 145 -23.93 -23.71 -0.96
CA ALA A 145 -24.31 -22.60 -1.83
C ALA A 145 -23.74 -22.74 -3.26
N LEU A 146 -22.54 -23.28 -3.38
CA LEU A 146 -21.84 -23.45 -4.67
C LEU A 146 -21.94 -24.87 -5.25
N GLY A 147 -22.65 -25.79 -4.58
CA GLY A 147 -22.79 -27.19 -5.04
C GLY A 147 -21.46 -27.98 -5.06
N LEU A 148 -20.53 -27.64 -4.16
CA LEU A 148 -19.23 -28.32 -4.07
C LEU A 148 -19.35 -29.66 -3.35
N SER A 149 -18.34 -30.52 -3.45
CA SER A 149 -18.29 -31.83 -2.83
C SER A 149 -17.13 -31.94 -1.83
N GLY A 150 -17.44 -32.40 -0.62
CA GLY A 150 -16.45 -32.56 0.43
C GLY A 150 -15.79 -31.23 0.83
N THR A 151 -14.48 -31.23 0.92
CA THR A 151 -13.67 -30.02 1.22
C THR A 151 -13.06 -29.38 -0.03
N THR A 152 -13.35 -29.90 -1.22
CA THR A 152 -12.79 -29.37 -2.47
C THR A 152 -13.27 -27.95 -2.73
N GLY A 153 -12.37 -27.01 -2.87
CA GLY A 153 -12.65 -25.59 -3.05
C GLY A 153 -12.95 -24.80 -1.77
N VAL A 154 -12.96 -25.48 -0.60
CA VAL A 154 -13.18 -24.88 0.73
C VAL A 154 -12.18 -25.39 1.78
N SER A 155 -11.04 -25.93 1.33
CA SER A 155 -10.01 -26.51 2.20
C SER A 155 -9.44 -25.48 3.17
N PHE A 156 -9.29 -24.23 2.72
CA PHE A 156 -8.89 -23.11 3.57
C PHE A 156 -9.88 -22.92 4.74
N LEU A 157 -11.15 -22.78 4.45
CA LEU A 157 -12.19 -22.58 5.47
C LEU A 157 -12.28 -23.78 6.42
N SER A 158 -12.24 -25.01 5.87
CA SER A 158 -12.32 -26.25 6.67
C SER A 158 -11.10 -26.46 7.58
N SER A 159 -9.95 -25.88 7.25
CA SER A 159 -8.71 -26.03 8.02
C SER A 159 -8.77 -25.40 9.42
N PHE A 160 -9.75 -24.56 9.71
CA PHE A 160 -9.85 -23.86 10.98
C PHE A 160 -10.61 -24.61 12.07
N ASP A 161 -11.31 -25.69 11.74
CA ASP A 161 -11.98 -26.53 12.74
C ASP A 161 -11.00 -27.17 13.72
N ALA A 162 -10.04 -27.93 13.18
CA ALA A 162 -8.99 -28.53 13.97
C ALA A 162 -8.08 -27.48 14.60
N TRP A 163 -7.85 -26.35 13.90
CA TRP A 163 -7.02 -25.27 14.41
C TRP A 163 -7.66 -24.62 15.64
N GLY A 164 -8.93 -24.29 15.61
CA GLY A 164 -9.63 -23.65 16.73
C GLY A 164 -9.59 -24.51 18.00
N GLN A 165 -9.71 -25.83 17.88
CA GLN A 165 -9.70 -26.73 19.01
C GLN A 165 -8.29 -26.96 19.60
N HIS A 166 -7.24 -27.08 18.77
CA HIS A 166 -5.94 -27.54 19.21
C HIS A 166 -4.87 -26.44 19.24
N HIS A 167 -4.96 -25.43 18.37
CA HIS A 167 -3.91 -24.41 18.20
C HIS A 167 -4.28 -23.06 18.81
N TRP A 168 -5.56 -22.69 18.85
CA TRP A 168 -5.99 -21.44 19.47
C TRP A 168 -5.54 -21.25 20.92
N PRO A 169 -5.68 -22.25 21.83
CA PRO A 169 -5.21 -22.08 23.20
C PRO A 169 -3.72 -21.79 23.30
N ARG A 170 -2.92 -22.39 22.39
CA ARG A 170 -1.47 -22.16 22.33
C ARG A 170 -1.15 -20.76 21.82
N PHE A 171 -1.82 -20.33 20.77
CA PHE A 171 -1.70 -18.98 20.22
C PHE A 171 -2.05 -17.92 21.28
N ALA A 172 -3.19 -18.07 21.94
CA ALA A 172 -3.66 -17.18 23.01
C ALA A 172 -2.68 -17.14 24.19
N SER A 173 -2.20 -18.30 24.64
CA SER A 173 -1.20 -18.39 25.71
C SER A 173 0.09 -17.68 25.35
N ARG A 174 0.63 -17.91 24.15
CA ARG A 174 1.86 -17.25 23.68
C ARG A 174 1.69 -15.74 23.62
N LEU A 175 0.56 -15.25 23.10
CA LEU A 175 0.30 -13.83 23.01
C LEU A 175 0.16 -13.18 24.40
N ASN A 176 -0.51 -13.84 25.35
CA ASN A 176 -0.66 -13.37 26.73
C ASN A 176 0.67 -13.36 27.52
N THR A 177 1.61 -14.22 27.18
CA THR A 177 2.93 -14.29 27.86
C THR A 177 3.96 -13.34 27.28
N MET A 178 3.64 -12.60 26.21
CA MET A 178 4.57 -11.65 25.63
C MET A 178 4.82 -10.47 26.57
N PRO A 179 6.08 -10.02 26.68
CA PRO A 179 6.42 -8.85 27.49
C PRO A 179 6.04 -7.55 26.76
N VAL A 180 4.74 -7.27 26.66
CA VAL A 180 4.20 -6.10 25.94
C VAL A 180 3.82 -5.04 26.94
N GLY A 181 4.46 -3.86 26.86
CA GLY A 181 4.08 -2.69 27.66
C GLY A 181 2.74 -2.10 27.20
N SER A 182 2.15 -1.23 28.03
CA SER A 182 0.82 -0.65 27.79
C SER A 182 0.72 0.15 26.47
N GLU A 183 1.79 0.79 26.04
CA GLU A 183 1.85 1.51 24.76
C GLU A 183 1.84 0.54 23.57
N ALA A 184 2.69 -0.47 23.59
CA ALA A 184 2.70 -1.50 22.56
C ALA A 184 1.37 -2.26 22.51
N ALA A 185 0.73 -2.55 23.64
CA ALA A 185 -0.60 -3.16 23.68
C ALA A 185 -1.66 -2.30 22.97
N ARG A 186 -1.61 -0.96 23.14
CA ARG A 186 -2.51 -0.05 22.39
C ARG A 186 -2.26 -0.12 20.89
N HIS A 187 -0.99 -0.17 20.45
CA HIS A 187 -0.65 -0.31 19.04
C HIS A 187 -1.12 -1.65 18.45
N LEU A 188 -1.05 -2.75 19.23
CA LEU A 188 -1.59 -4.04 18.80
C LEU A 188 -3.11 -3.97 18.62
N VAL A 189 -3.82 -3.37 19.57
CA VAL A 189 -5.29 -3.17 19.48
C VAL A 189 -5.64 -2.33 18.24
N GLN A 190 -4.98 -1.21 18.04
CA GLN A 190 -5.18 -0.37 16.88
C GLN A 190 -4.92 -1.15 15.58
N ALA A 191 -3.83 -1.94 15.54
CA ALA A 191 -3.52 -2.77 14.39
C ALA A 191 -4.58 -3.83 14.10
N ALA A 192 -5.15 -4.44 15.14
CA ALA A 192 -6.24 -5.40 15.00
C ALA A 192 -7.51 -4.72 14.44
N GLN A 193 -7.87 -3.57 14.99
CA GLN A 193 -9.03 -2.81 14.50
C GLN A 193 -8.87 -2.36 13.06
N GLU A 194 -7.73 -1.77 12.68
CA GLU A 194 -7.47 -1.36 11.29
C GLU A 194 -7.43 -2.54 10.32
N THR A 195 -6.96 -3.72 10.76
CA THR A 195 -7.00 -4.94 9.94
C THR A 195 -8.44 -5.40 9.71
N LEU A 196 -9.29 -5.35 10.75
CA LEU A 196 -10.73 -5.69 10.60
C LEU A 196 -11.46 -4.67 9.73
N ASP A 197 -11.18 -3.38 9.86
CA ASP A 197 -11.77 -2.36 8.98
C ASP A 197 -11.42 -2.64 7.51
N GLY A 198 -10.16 -3.00 7.22
CA GLY A 198 -9.75 -3.41 5.88
C GLY A 198 -10.45 -4.68 5.37
N ILE A 199 -10.71 -5.64 6.25
CA ILE A 199 -11.50 -6.85 5.93
C ILE A 199 -12.96 -6.49 5.71
N GLU A 200 -13.58 -5.66 6.55
CA GLU A 200 -14.94 -5.17 6.40
C GLU A 200 -15.12 -4.49 5.03
N GLU A 201 -14.24 -3.55 4.70
CA GLU A 201 -14.22 -2.85 3.41
C GLU A 201 -14.04 -3.80 2.21
N LEU A 202 -13.21 -4.85 2.35
CA LEU A 202 -13.03 -5.86 1.31
C LEU A 202 -14.31 -6.70 1.12
N ILE A 203 -14.88 -7.23 2.18
CA ILE A 203 -16.07 -8.10 2.13
C ILE A 203 -17.27 -7.36 1.55
N ASP A 204 -17.41 -6.07 1.85
CA ASP A 204 -18.48 -5.22 1.30
C ASP A 204 -18.39 -5.11 -0.24
N GLN A 205 -17.20 -5.26 -0.84
CA GLN A 205 -17.03 -5.25 -2.29
C GLN A 205 -17.32 -6.60 -2.97
N LEU A 206 -17.59 -7.64 -2.20
CA LEU A 206 -17.83 -8.99 -2.77
C LEU A 206 -19.28 -9.25 -3.13
N HIS A 207 -20.23 -8.52 -2.51
CA HIS A 207 -21.66 -8.73 -2.74
C HIS A 207 -22.49 -7.51 -2.30
N PRO A 208 -23.51 -7.07 -3.12
CA PRO A 208 -23.89 -7.63 -4.40
C PRO A 208 -22.82 -7.40 -5.48
N LEU A 209 -22.86 -8.23 -6.54
CA LEU A 209 -21.97 -8.04 -7.70
C LEU A 209 -22.41 -6.80 -8.50
N ASN A 210 -21.94 -5.66 -8.08
CA ASN A 210 -22.21 -4.39 -8.77
C ASN A 210 -21.23 -4.22 -9.93
N GLU A 211 -21.73 -3.68 -11.05
CA GLU A 211 -20.90 -3.08 -12.07
C GLU A 211 -20.48 -1.69 -11.57
N SER A 212 -19.54 -1.63 -10.65
CA SER A 212 -18.98 -0.33 -10.26
C SER A 212 -18.30 0.27 -11.46
N PRO A 213 -18.70 1.49 -11.90
CA PRO A 213 -17.94 2.21 -12.91
C PRO A 213 -16.50 2.35 -12.43
N THR A 214 -15.55 2.29 -13.36
CA THR A 214 -14.12 2.46 -13.02
C THR A 214 -13.82 3.80 -12.35
N SER A 215 -14.67 4.80 -12.51
CA SER A 215 -14.61 6.07 -11.80
C SER A 215 -14.76 5.94 -10.28
N GLU A 216 -15.41 4.89 -9.79
CA GLU A 216 -15.55 4.65 -8.35
C GLU A 216 -14.30 4.00 -7.74
N LEU A 217 -13.50 3.28 -8.54
CA LEU A 217 -12.29 2.60 -8.04
C LEU A 217 -11.23 3.60 -7.54
N VAL A 218 -11.16 4.79 -8.11
CA VAL A 218 -10.22 5.81 -7.64
C VAL A 218 -10.54 6.27 -6.22
N THR A 219 -11.82 6.33 -5.85
CA THR A 219 -12.25 6.70 -4.50
C THR A 219 -11.90 5.62 -3.46
N LEU A 220 -11.76 4.36 -3.88
CA LEU A 220 -11.27 3.28 -3.02
C LEU A 220 -9.78 3.43 -2.72
N LEU A 221 -9.00 3.94 -3.68
CA LEU A 221 -7.57 4.25 -3.50
C LEU A 221 -7.39 5.51 -2.65
N ASN A 222 -8.19 6.53 -2.95
CA ASN A 222 -8.12 7.81 -2.29
C ASN A 222 -9.51 8.50 -2.27
N PRO A 223 -10.21 8.49 -1.13
CA PRO A 223 -11.52 9.12 -1.01
C PRO A 223 -11.53 10.63 -1.30
N LEU A 224 -10.36 11.28 -1.29
CA LEU A 224 -10.19 12.69 -1.59
C LEU A 224 -9.78 12.95 -3.05
N ALA A 225 -9.56 11.90 -3.84
CA ALA A 225 -9.33 12.04 -5.27
C ALA A 225 -10.61 12.48 -5.97
N GLY A 226 -10.47 13.29 -7.02
CA GLY A 226 -11.59 13.59 -7.91
C GLY A 226 -12.05 12.34 -8.68
N ASN A 227 -13.21 12.44 -9.34
CA ASN A 227 -13.69 11.38 -10.22
C ASN A 227 -12.83 11.35 -11.50
N HIS A 228 -11.77 10.53 -11.49
CA HIS A 228 -11.03 10.23 -12.69
C HIS A 228 -11.16 8.77 -13.05
N LEU A 229 -11.04 8.50 -14.33
CA LEU A 229 -10.97 7.13 -14.82
C LEU A 229 -9.62 6.51 -14.38
N ILE A 230 -9.67 5.25 -14.02
CA ILE A 230 -8.50 4.39 -13.89
C ILE A 230 -8.64 3.22 -14.86
N SER A 231 -7.57 2.46 -15.08
CA SER A 231 -7.60 1.33 -15.98
C SER A 231 -8.64 0.26 -15.57
N ASN A 232 -9.27 -0.36 -16.56
CA ASN A 232 -10.10 -1.55 -16.39
C ASN A 232 -9.27 -2.84 -16.24
N ASP A 233 -7.99 -2.81 -16.62
CA ASP A 233 -7.08 -3.94 -16.47
C ASP A 233 -6.48 -3.94 -15.05
N ILE A 234 -6.90 -4.87 -14.23
CA ILE A 234 -6.46 -4.94 -12.83
C ILE A 234 -4.94 -5.10 -12.70
N ARG A 235 -4.26 -5.67 -13.71
CA ARG A 235 -2.81 -5.80 -13.73
C ARG A 235 -2.14 -4.42 -13.82
N GLU A 236 -2.76 -3.49 -14.57
CA GLU A 236 -2.32 -2.09 -14.65
C GLU A 236 -2.52 -1.37 -13.32
N VAL A 237 -3.68 -1.56 -12.67
CA VAL A 237 -3.95 -1.00 -11.34
C VAL A 237 -2.91 -1.46 -10.32
N GLN A 238 -2.63 -2.77 -10.29
CA GLN A 238 -1.63 -3.34 -9.39
C GLN A 238 -0.21 -2.85 -9.69
N ALA A 239 0.15 -2.74 -10.97
CA ALA A 239 1.44 -2.22 -11.39
C ALA A 239 1.61 -0.74 -10.99
N ALA A 240 0.54 0.06 -11.15
CA ALA A 240 0.52 1.45 -10.71
C ALA A 240 0.73 1.60 -9.20
N MET A 241 0.07 0.75 -8.40
CA MET A 241 0.28 0.75 -6.95
C MET A 241 1.72 0.37 -6.58
N ARG A 242 2.30 -0.69 -7.20
CA ARG A 242 3.70 -1.08 -6.97
C ARG A 242 4.69 0.02 -7.38
N ALA A 243 4.45 0.71 -8.48
CA ALA A 243 5.26 1.84 -8.91
C ALA A 243 5.22 2.98 -7.88
N GLY A 244 4.03 3.29 -7.36
CA GLY A 244 3.85 4.25 -6.26
C GLY A 244 4.66 3.87 -5.04
N GLU A 245 4.59 2.61 -4.62
CA GLU A 245 5.37 2.07 -3.50
C GLU A 245 6.88 2.14 -3.73
N ARG A 246 7.33 1.80 -4.94
CA ARG A 246 8.73 1.89 -5.33
C ARG A 246 9.23 3.32 -5.25
N THR A 247 8.42 4.28 -5.70
CA THR A 247 8.74 5.72 -5.64
C THR A 247 8.81 6.21 -4.20
N LEU A 248 7.86 5.85 -3.34
CA LEU A 248 7.85 6.25 -1.92
C LEU A 248 9.04 5.66 -1.15
N ARG A 249 9.47 4.43 -1.48
CA ARG A 249 10.70 3.85 -0.89
C ARG A 249 11.95 4.58 -1.33
N LEU A 250 12.04 4.99 -2.60
CA LEU A 250 13.16 5.75 -3.10
C LEU A 250 13.15 7.18 -2.54
N LEU A 251 11.99 7.80 -2.50
CA LEU A 251 11.78 9.20 -2.13
C LEU A 251 10.78 9.30 -0.95
N PRO A 252 11.18 8.90 0.27
CA PRO A 252 10.30 8.92 1.45
C PRO A 252 9.89 10.34 1.87
N TYR A 253 10.50 11.37 1.29
CA TYR A 253 10.19 12.78 1.50
C TYR A 253 8.68 13.07 1.46
N TYR A 254 7.98 12.53 0.45
CA TYR A 254 6.57 12.81 0.27
C TYR A 254 5.73 12.23 1.42
N GLU A 255 6.00 10.99 1.80
CA GLU A 255 5.31 10.32 2.91
C GLU A 255 5.62 10.99 4.26
N LEU A 256 6.88 11.36 4.50
CA LEU A 256 7.29 12.08 5.71
C LEU A 256 6.65 13.47 5.81
N ARG A 257 6.44 14.13 4.68
CA ARG A 257 5.79 15.44 4.62
C ARG A 257 4.28 15.37 4.78
N TYR A 258 3.64 14.33 4.22
CA TYR A 258 2.20 14.12 4.20
C TYR A 258 1.82 12.71 4.70
N PRO A 259 2.05 12.39 5.99
CA PRO A 259 1.99 11.00 6.50
C PRO A 259 0.66 10.28 6.23
N GLN A 260 -0.47 11.01 6.32
CA GLN A 260 -1.80 10.41 6.16
C GLN A 260 -2.31 10.41 4.71
N ARG A 261 -1.77 11.27 3.86
CA ARG A 261 -2.29 11.54 2.51
C ARG A 261 -1.34 11.11 1.40
N GLY A 262 -0.03 11.20 1.64
CA GLY A 262 0.99 11.00 0.62
C GLY A 262 0.79 9.73 -0.19
N ARG A 263 0.65 8.61 0.49
CA ARG A 263 0.48 7.29 -0.14
C ARG A 263 -0.82 7.18 -0.94
N LYS A 264 -1.96 7.61 -0.38
CA LYS A 264 -3.26 7.56 -1.06
C LYS A 264 -3.25 8.39 -2.34
N TYR A 265 -2.66 9.59 -2.29
CA TYR A 265 -2.49 10.41 -3.49
C TYR A 265 -1.54 9.77 -4.49
N THR A 266 -0.41 9.20 -4.05
CA THR A 266 0.51 8.50 -4.95
C THR A 266 -0.21 7.37 -5.69
N TRP A 267 -1.01 6.56 -5.01
CA TRP A 267 -1.77 5.48 -5.67
C TRP A 267 -2.83 6.01 -6.64
N SER A 268 -3.62 7.01 -6.24
CA SER A 268 -4.64 7.59 -7.13
C SER A 268 -4.01 8.27 -8.35
N ASP A 269 -2.95 9.02 -8.17
CA ASP A 269 -2.26 9.73 -9.25
C ASP A 269 -1.57 8.74 -10.19
N SER A 270 -0.92 7.69 -9.66
CA SER A 270 -0.32 6.62 -10.48
C SER A 270 -1.37 5.96 -11.39
N ASN A 271 -2.53 5.63 -10.85
CA ASN A 271 -3.61 5.00 -11.62
C ASN A 271 -4.24 5.95 -12.64
N TRP A 272 -4.34 7.24 -12.31
CA TRP A 272 -4.76 8.24 -13.27
C TRP A 272 -3.76 8.38 -14.43
N ILE A 273 -2.45 8.41 -14.13
CA ILE A 273 -1.40 8.48 -15.15
C ILE A 273 -1.49 7.27 -16.10
N VAL A 274 -1.72 6.07 -15.59
CA VAL A 274 -1.91 4.87 -16.43
C VAL A 274 -3.10 5.02 -17.37
N ALA A 275 -4.19 5.63 -16.93
CA ALA A 275 -5.35 5.88 -17.80
C ALA A 275 -5.06 6.82 -18.99
N LEU A 276 -3.97 7.61 -18.94
CA LEU A 276 -3.55 8.47 -20.04
C LEU A 276 -2.81 7.69 -21.16
N VAL A 277 -2.34 6.49 -20.92
CA VAL A 277 -1.50 5.72 -21.87
C VAL A 277 -2.18 5.47 -23.22
N GLY A 278 -3.52 5.45 -23.26
CA GLY A 278 -4.30 5.33 -24.49
C GLY A 278 -4.42 6.62 -25.32
N GLU A 279 -3.97 7.74 -24.77
CA GLU A 279 -4.04 9.04 -25.43
C GLU A 279 -2.84 9.27 -26.37
N ASN A 280 -2.94 10.29 -27.24
CA ASN A 280 -1.78 10.68 -28.04
C ASN A 280 -0.68 11.29 -27.16
N GLN A 281 0.59 11.20 -27.61
CA GLN A 281 1.76 11.63 -26.83
C GLN A 281 1.68 13.11 -26.39
N ALA A 282 1.17 13.98 -27.25
CA ALA A 282 1.06 15.41 -26.92
C ALA A 282 0.12 15.62 -25.72
N ARG A 283 -0.98 14.88 -25.68
CA ARG A 283 -1.94 14.93 -24.57
C ARG A 283 -1.35 14.35 -23.30
N VAL A 284 -0.65 13.22 -23.38
CA VAL A 284 0.09 12.64 -22.24
C VAL A 284 1.05 13.68 -21.67
N ASN A 285 1.90 14.27 -22.51
CA ASN A 285 2.89 15.26 -22.08
C ASN A 285 2.22 16.48 -21.43
N GLU A 286 1.13 16.99 -21.99
CA GLU A 286 0.36 18.12 -21.43
C GLU A 286 -0.15 17.81 -20.03
N GLN A 287 -0.76 16.65 -19.83
CA GLN A 287 -1.36 16.26 -18.56
C GLN A 287 -0.29 15.97 -17.49
N ILE A 288 0.79 15.31 -17.88
CA ILE A 288 1.93 15.04 -16.98
C ILE A 288 2.62 16.34 -16.60
N HIS A 289 2.84 17.26 -17.55
CA HIS A 289 3.42 18.57 -17.27
C HIS A 289 2.53 19.39 -16.33
N TRP A 290 1.22 19.37 -16.51
CA TRP A 290 0.29 20.01 -15.59
C TRP A 290 0.40 19.42 -14.18
N LEU A 291 0.34 18.08 -14.05
CA LEU A 291 0.43 17.41 -12.75
C LEU A 291 1.76 17.71 -12.06
N SER A 292 2.89 17.57 -12.78
CA SER A 292 4.23 17.77 -12.21
C SER A 292 4.41 19.20 -11.69
N ARG A 293 3.95 20.20 -12.42
CA ARG A 293 3.96 21.60 -11.97
C ARG A 293 3.05 21.83 -10.77
N TYR A 294 1.84 21.23 -10.78
CA TYR A 294 0.94 21.30 -9.63
C TYR A 294 1.58 20.70 -8.36
N LEU A 295 2.18 19.54 -8.47
CA LEU A 295 2.88 18.89 -7.36
C LEU A 295 4.09 19.72 -6.89
N ALA A 296 4.82 20.34 -7.81
CA ALA A 296 5.93 21.22 -7.47
C ALA A 296 5.47 22.45 -6.65
N THR A 297 4.29 23.05 -6.96
CA THR A 297 3.73 24.12 -6.11
C THR A 297 3.46 23.67 -4.66
N LYS A 298 3.31 22.36 -4.42
CA LYS A 298 3.17 21.78 -3.07
C LYS A 298 4.51 21.40 -2.45
N GLY A 299 5.62 21.71 -3.14
CA GLY A 299 6.99 21.40 -2.71
C GLY A 299 7.41 19.97 -3.03
N MET A 300 6.82 19.37 -4.04
CA MET A 300 7.26 18.09 -4.63
C MET A 300 7.86 18.40 -6.01
N PRO A 301 9.18 18.54 -6.12
CA PRO A 301 9.84 18.96 -7.35
C PRO A 301 9.50 18.06 -8.54
N GLN A 302 9.44 18.62 -9.77
CA GLN A 302 9.08 17.89 -10.99
C GLN A 302 9.98 16.67 -11.23
N TRP A 303 11.22 16.68 -10.76
CA TRP A 303 12.14 15.55 -10.79
C TRP A 303 11.56 14.30 -10.08
N THR A 304 10.74 14.47 -9.05
CA THR A 304 10.07 13.34 -8.40
C THR A 304 9.07 12.67 -9.33
N THR A 305 8.42 13.44 -10.20
CA THR A 305 7.52 12.92 -11.25
C THR A 305 8.31 12.23 -12.36
N GLU A 306 9.49 12.75 -12.76
CA GLU A 306 10.41 12.05 -13.69
C GLU A 306 10.72 10.63 -13.17
N CYS A 307 11.15 10.52 -11.91
CA CYS A 307 11.47 9.22 -11.28
C CYS A 307 10.24 8.31 -11.23
N HIS A 308 9.08 8.85 -10.86
CA HIS A 308 7.86 8.09 -10.75
C HIS A 308 7.40 7.51 -12.09
N LEU A 309 7.45 8.28 -13.16
CA LEU A 309 7.07 7.84 -14.51
C LEU A 309 7.94 6.67 -15.00
N LEU A 310 9.24 6.68 -14.69
CA LEU A 310 10.14 5.59 -15.03
C LEU A 310 9.80 4.32 -14.22
N HIS A 311 9.51 4.45 -12.93
CA HIS A 311 9.06 3.32 -12.12
C HIS A 311 7.73 2.77 -12.64
N LEU A 312 6.81 3.63 -13.04
CA LEU A 312 5.51 3.25 -13.57
C LEU A 312 5.64 2.49 -14.90
N HIS A 313 6.47 3.00 -15.81
CA HIS A 313 6.81 2.31 -17.06
C HIS A 313 7.38 0.91 -16.78
N ASP A 314 8.39 0.79 -15.90
CA ASP A 314 9.03 -0.48 -15.58
C ASP A 314 8.05 -1.51 -15.01
N GLU A 315 7.23 -1.11 -14.04
CA GLU A 315 6.25 -2.00 -13.40
C GLU A 315 5.15 -2.45 -14.37
N LEU A 316 4.71 -1.57 -15.27
CA LEU A 316 3.72 -1.89 -16.29
C LEU A 316 4.29 -2.85 -17.34
N VAL A 317 5.50 -2.60 -17.83
CA VAL A 317 6.18 -3.48 -18.78
C VAL A 317 6.44 -4.87 -18.18
N LEU A 318 6.79 -4.92 -16.90
CA LEU A 318 6.98 -6.18 -16.18
C LEU A 318 5.66 -6.96 -16.03
N ALA A 319 4.58 -6.26 -15.69
CA ALA A 319 3.29 -6.89 -15.42
C ALA A 319 2.54 -7.30 -16.70
N ILE A 320 2.70 -6.52 -17.78
CA ILE A 320 1.92 -6.66 -19.01
C ILE A 320 2.86 -6.49 -20.22
N PRO A 321 3.78 -7.45 -20.47
CA PRO A 321 4.78 -7.33 -21.53
C PRO A 321 4.17 -7.16 -22.93
N GLU A 322 2.96 -7.68 -23.14
CA GLU A 322 2.23 -7.60 -24.42
C GLU A 322 1.77 -6.17 -24.76
N LYS A 323 1.68 -5.25 -23.78
CA LYS A 323 1.36 -3.83 -23.98
C LYS A 323 2.57 -2.90 -23.89
N ARG A 324 3.80 -3.42 -23.90
CA ARG A 324 5.03 -2.66 -23.72
C ARG A 324 5.08 -1.37 -24.54
N ASP A 325 4.74 -1.46 -25.82
CA ASP A 325 4.82 -0.33 -26.75
C ASP A 325 3.88 0.82 -26.36
N SER A 326 2.73 0.50 -25.78
CA SER A 326 1.79 1.52 -25.28
C SER A 326 2.37 2.29 -24.10
N TYR A 327 3.16 1.64 -23.24
CA TYR A 327 3.74 2.26 -22.04
C TYR A 327 4.95 3.15 -22.33
N THR A 328 5.52 3.12 -23.53
CA THR A 328 6.64 4.00 -23.94
C THR A 328 6.29 5.47 -23.81
N SER A 329 5.00 5.82 -23.90
CA SER A 329 4.52 7.19 -23.70
C SER A 329 4.87 7.78 -22.34
N LEU A 330 4.97 6.95 -21.30
CA LEU A 330 5.34 7.37 -19.93
C LEU A 330 6.84 7.67 -19.84
N ALA A 331 7.68 6.82 -20.43
CA ALA A 331 9.13 7.06 -20.48
C ALA A 331 9.45 8.32 -21.32
N GLU A 332 8.71 8.54 -22.40
CA GLU A 332 8.82 9.76 -23.22
C GLU A 332 8.41 11.01 -22.43
N ALA A 333 7.32 10.95 -21.66
CA ALA A 333 6.90 12.07 -20.79
C ALA A 333 7.95 12.36 -19.71
N ALA A 334 8.57 11.33 -19.11
CA ALA A 334 9.69 11.50 -18.18
C ALA A 334 10.88 12.19 -18.85
N ARG A 335 11.22 11.79 -20.08
CA ARG A 335 12.28 12.41 -20.88
C ARG A 335 12.00 13.88 -21.14
N VAL A 336 10.79 14.25 -21.49
CA VAL A 336 10.38 15.66 -21.73
C VAL A 336 10.62 16.50 -20.47
N LEU A 337 10.19 16.04 -19.29
CA LEU A 337 10.43 16.75 -18.03
C LEU A 337 11.95 16.87 -17.73
N ALA A 338 12.71 15.80 -17.97
CA ALA A 338 14.14 15.81 -17.76
C ALA A 338 14.87 16.79 -18.72
N ASP A 339 14.44 16.85 -19.97
CA ASP A 339 15.02 17.76 -20.98
C ASP A 339 14.75 19.24 -20.65
N GLU A 340 13.63 19.56 -19.99
CA GLU A 340 13.36 20.91 -19.47
C GLU A 340 14.22 21.26 -18.26
N ARG A 341 14.48 20.29 -17.36
CA ARG A 341 15.27 20.49 -16.13
C ARG A 341 16.78 20.53 -16.38
N ARG A 342 17.30 19.60 -17.20
CA ARG A 342 18.75 19.37 -17.39
C ARG A 342 19.56 20.60 -17.81
N PRO A 343 19.08 21.51 -18.64
CA PRO A 343 19.78 22.76 -18.95
C PRO A 343 20.00 23.65 -17.73
N LEU A 344 19.13 23.56 -16.73
CA LEU A 344 19.22 24.34 -15.49
C LEU A 344 20.03 23.58 -14.43
N VAL A 345 19.71 22.30 -14.25
CA VAL A 345 20.34 21.43 -13.27
C VAL A 345 20.50 20.02 -13.87
N SER A 346 21.74 19.66 -14.23
CA SER A 346 22.07 18.35 -14.78
C SER A 346 21.96 17.24 -13.74
N ASP A 347 21.84 15.97 -14.18
CA ASP A 347 21.83 14.81 -13.28
C ASP A 347 23.11 14.74 -12.44
N ALA A 348 24.28 15.01 -13.03
CA ALA A 348 25.55 15.09 -12.32
C ALA A 348 25.57 16.22 -11.27
N THR A 349 24.88 17.33 -11.53
CA THR A 349 24.75 18.41 -10.54
C THR A 349 23.86 17.96 -9.37
N LEU A 350 22.76 17.25 -9.62
CA LEU A 350 21.92 16.70 -8.56
C LEU A 350 22.71 15.75 -7.64
N GLU A 351 23.49 14.82 -8.20
CA GLU A 351 24.36 13.90 -7.45
C GLU A 351 25.41 14.64 -6.61
N ALA A 352 26.01 15.71 -7.18
CA ALA A 352 26.99 16.52 -6.46
C ALA A 352 26.38 17.30 -5.30
N LEU A 353 25.11 17.76 -5.44
CA LEU A 353 24.35 18.41 -4.38
C LEU A 353 24.01 17.41 -3.27
N ASP A 354 23.63 16.18 -3.60
CA ASP A 354 23.40 15.11 -2.61
C ASP A 354 24.68 14.79 -1.85
N THR A 355 25.81 14.62 -2.55
CA THR A 355 27.10 14.39 -1.93
C THR A 355 27.45 15.52 -0.96
N THR A 356 27.28 16.77 -1.38
CA THR A 356 27.50 17.94 -0.53
C THR A 356 26.61 17.90 0.71
N PHE A 357 25.34 17.61 0.54
CA PHE A 357 24.38 17.57 1.63
C PHE A 357 24.79 16.56 2.71
N TYR A 358 25.03 15.29 2.32
CA TYR A 358 25.32 14.23 3.27
C TYR A 358 26.74 14.23 3.84
N THR A 359 27.68 14.81 3.13
CA THR A 359 29.02 15.08 3.71
C THR A 359 28.94 16.04 4.90
N ARG A 360 28.03 17.00 4.87
CA ARG A 360 27.86 17.98 5.94
C ARG A 360 26.99 17.44 7.10
N VAL A 361 25.85 16.84 6.81
CA VAL A 361 24.90 16.41 7.87
C VAL A 361 25.18 15.01 8.42
N GLY A 362 25.94 14.19 7.71
CA GLY A 362 26.29 12.83 8.08
C GLY A 362 25.45 11.75 7.39
N PRO A 363 26.03 10.54 7.21
CA PRO A 363 25.42 9.46 6.41
C PRO A 363 24.14 8.85 7.03
N GLN A 364 23.92 9.00 8.35
CA GLN A 364 22.70 8.54 9.01
C GLN A 364 21.46 9.21 8.44
N TRP A 365 21.56 10.48 8.05
CA TRP A 365 20.46 11.24 7.48
C TRP A 365 20.09 10.76 6.07
N ASN A 366 21.08 10.30 5.27
CA ASN A 366 20.82 9.72 3.96
C ASN A 366 19.94 8.45 4.04
N ARG A 367 20.05 7.66 5.10
CA ARG A 367 19.21 6.48 5.30
C ARG A 367 17.76 6.85 5.63
N TRP A 368 17.57 7.96 6.34
CA TRP A 368 16.25 8.40 6.76
C TRP A 368 15.53 9.23 5.69
N LEU A 369 16.25 10.17 5.05
CA LEU A 369 15.72 11.05 4.00
C LEU A 369 16.75 11.19 2.89
N PRO A 370 16.79 10.24 1.92
CA PRO A 370 17.70 10.30 0.78
C PRO A 370 17.33 11.41 -0.20
N TYR A 371 18.30 11.77 -1.06
CA TYR A 371 18.11 12.69 -2.19
C TYR A 371 17.75 14.13 -1.82
N CYS A 372 18.12 14.61 -0.63
CA CYS A 372 17.82 15.99 -0.22
C CYS A 372 18.47 17.04 -1.14
N GLY A 373 19.69 16.82 -1.58
CA GLY A 373 20.37 17.68 -2.53
C GLY A 373 19.66 17.73 -3.88
N SER A 374 19.26 16.56 -4.40
CA SER A 374 18.49 16.42 -5.64
C SER A 374 17.13 17.09 -5.55
N LEU A 375 16.40 16.89 -4.45
CA LEU A 375 15.11 17.54 -4.20
C LEU A 375 15.25 19.07 -4.19
N LEU A 376 16.25 19.61 -3.49
CA LEU A 376 16.50 21.06 -3.40
C LEU A 376 16.98 21.62 -4.74
N GLY A 377 17.89 20.94 -5.43
CA GLY A 377 18.39 21.35 -6.74
C GLY A 377 17.29 21.40 -7.80
N SER A 378 16.44 20.37 -7.81
CA SER A 378 15.27 20.34 -8.70
C SER A 378 14.25 21.42 -8.36
N ALA A 379 13.98 21.68 -7.09
CA ALA A 379 13.09 22.76 -6.69
C ALA A 379 13.60 24.16 -7.10
N VAL A 380 14.92 24.36 -7.13
CA VAL A 380 15.55 25.59 -7.66
C VAL A 380 15.35 25.68 -9.18
N ALA A 381 15.44 24.55 -9.91
CA ALA A 381 15.12 24.53 -11.34
C ALA A 381 13.65 24.83 -11.60
N ASP A 382 12.73 24.24 -10.83
CA ASP A 382 11.29 24.51 -10.92
C ASP A 382 10.96 25.99 -10.69
N ASP A 383 11.59 26.61 -9.70
CA ASP A 383 11.46 28.05 -9.42
C ASP A 383 11.92 28.89 -10.64
N ARG A 384 13.03 28.51 -11.28
CA ARG A 384 13.52 29.15 -12.51
C ARG A 384 12.59 28.93 -13.72
N LEU A 385 11.92 27.80 -13.80
CA LEU A 385 10.89 27.51 -14.81
C LEU A 385 9.55 28.21 -14.51
N GLY A 386 9.51 29.07 -13.48
CA GLY A 386 8.33 29.88 -13.13
C GLY A 386 7.26 29.09 -12.38
N VAL A 387 7.63 28.01 -11.66
CA VAL A 387 6.69 27.30 -10.80
C VAL A 387 6.65 27.98 -9.43
N THR A 388 5.72 28.90 -9.27
CA THR A 388 5.59 29.69 -8.05
C THR A 388 5.41 28.83 -6.81
N GLY A 389 6.24 29.08 -5.78
CA GLY A 389 6.19 28.39 -4.50
C GLY A 389 6.89 27.03 -4.46
N ALA A 390 7.45 26.52 -5.58
CA ALA A 390 8.11 25.24 -5.63
C ALA A 390 9.28 25.18 -4.64
N LEU A 391 10.20 26.10 -4.72
CA LEU A 391 11.35 26.19 -3.80
C LEU A 391 10.92 26.60 -2.38
N GLU A 392 10.05 27.60 -2.25
CA GLU A 392 9.63 28.09 -0.94
C GLU A 392 8.99 27.00 -0.09
N ASN A 393 8.14 26.18 -0.69
CA ASN A 393 7.39 25.16 0.03
C ASN A 393 8.26 23.99 0.52
N ILE A 394 9.23 23.53 -0.27
CA ILE A 394 10.18 22.49 0.19
C ILE A 394 11.16 23.06 1.21
N GLN A 395 11.68 24.27 0.96
CA GLN A 395 12.60 24.94 1.89
C GLN A 395 11.96 25.13 3.24
N ARG A 396 10.73 25.66 3.32
CA ARG A 396 10.00 25.87 4.58
C ARG A 396 9.90 24.57 5.40
N TRP A 397 9.63 23.44 4.74
CA TRP A 397 9.55 22.16 5.44
C TRP A 397 10.93 21.68 5.91
N MET A 398 11.96 21.79 5.06
CA MET A 398 13.31 21.33 5.37
C MET A 398 14.08 22.25 6.35
N THR A 399 13.60 23.46 6.59
CA THR A 399 14.20 24.41 7.56
C THR A 399 13.38 24.56 8.84
N ASP A 400 12.39 23.71 9.08
CA ASP A 400 11.61 23.69 10.29
C ASP A 400 12.48 23.24 11.49
N SER A 401 12.81 24.16 12.39
CA SER A 401 13.66 23.91 13.57
C SER A 401 13.04 22.96 14.59
N ALA A 402 11.72 22.72 14.52
CA ALA A 402 11.06 21.71 15.33
C ALA A 402 11.33 20.28 14.84
N ARG A 403 11.80 20.13 13.59
CA ARG A 403 12.05 18.84 12.91
C ARG A 403 13.52 18.57 12.69
N PHE A 404 14.30 19.61 12.40
CA PHE A 404 15.67 19.48 11.92
C PHE A 404 16.66 20.29 12.76
N PRO A 405 17.86 19.74 13.00
CA PRO A 405 18.90 20.45 13.75
C PRO A 405 19.50 21.61 12.92
N ALA A 406 20.14 22.57 13.61
CA ALA A 406 20.71 23.76 12.99
C ALA A 406 21.68 23.46 11.83
N LEU A 407 22.53 22.42 11.97
CA LEU A 407 23.45 22.00 10.90
C LEU A 407 22.72 21.56 9.64
N TRP A 408 21.58 20.87 9.78
CA TRP A 408 20.75 20.51 8.65
C TRP A 408 20.19 21.75 7.95
N ILE A 409 19.62 22.68 8.71
CA ILE A 409 19.04 23.93 8.19
C ILE A 409 20.09 24.76 7.45
N ASP A 410 21.28 24.91 8.03
CA ASP A 410 22.41 25.60 7.38
C ASP A 410 22.83 24.90 6.08
N THR A 411 22.81 23.57 6.07
CA THR A 411 23.14 22.78 4.87
C THR A 411 22.09 22.95 3.77
N VAL A 412 20.79 23.01 4.11
CA VAL A 412 19.71 23.33 3.16
C VAL A 412 19.98 24.66 2.45
N HIS A 413 20.31 25.72 3.20
CA HIS A 413 20.64 27.03 2.65
C HIS A 413 21.90 26.99 1.75
N THR A 414 22.92 26.27 2.21
CA THR A 414 24.16 26.09 1.44
C THR A 414 23.88 25.42 0.08
N VAL A 415 23.14 24.30 0.08
CA VAL A 415 22.82 23.54 -1.14
C VAL A 415 21.96 24.35 -2.10
N ILE A 416 20.95 25.09 -1.61
CA ILE A 416 20.16 26.00 -2.45
C ILE A 416 21.06 27.08 -3.09
N SER A 417 21.99 27.67 -2.33
CA SER A 417 22.93 28.67 -2.86
C SER A 417 23.82 28.07 -3.95
N GLN A 418 24.36 26.87 -3.71
CA GLN A 418 25.18 26.17 -4.71
C GLN A 418 24.40 25.79 -5.97
N ALA A 419 23.14 25.32 -5.82
CA ALA A 419 22.29 25.04 -6.96
C ALA A 419 22.08 26.30 -7.83
N ARG A 420 21.78 27.43 -7.20
CA ARG A 420 21.61 28.72 -7.91
C ARG A 420 22.89 29.17 -8.62
N GLN A 421 24.07 28.94 -8.03
CA GLN A 421 25.36 29.33 -8.64
C GLN A 421 25.74 28.45 -9.84
N ARG A 422 25.30 27.20 -9.88
CA ARG A 422 25.64 26.27 -10.97
C ARG A 422 24.69 26.36 -12.16
N MET A 423 23.66 27.21 -12.10
CA MET A 423 22.68 27.47 -13.16
C MET A 423 23.08 28.63 -14.09
N HIS A 424 24.36 28.92 -14.21
CA HIS A 424 24.86 30.02 -15.06
C HIS A 424 25.55 29.46 -16.31
#